data_dea30e265b9377d96a44427cd206d8fa
#
_entry.id   dea30e265b9377d96a44427cd206d8fa
#
_cell.length_a   1.000
_cell.length_b   1.000
_cell.length_c   1.000
_cell.angle_alpha   90.00
_cell.angle_beta   90.00
_cell.angle_gamma   90.00
#
_symmetry.space_group_name_H-M   'P 1'
#
loop_
_entity.id
_entity.type
_entity.pdbx_description
1 polymer ?
#
loop_
_entity_poly.entity_id
_entity_poly.type
_entity_poly.pdbx_seq_one_letter_code
_entity_poly.pdbx_strand_id
1 'polypeptide(L)'
;MNSQSDVSLRHPSWEALWQYLEAKRQPVEDEIRRYPAPIAGCDAHFNYLLEQRTALSRELVRLDAASKAAVSGAERCKAIESFIRSSACIDAEYAARFRAASKSSG
;
A
#
# COMPACT_ATOMS: atom_id res chain seq x y z
N MET A 1 22.29 3.36 -1.17
CA MET A 1 22.63 2.28 -0.27
C MET A 1 21.65 2.09 0.82
N ASN A 2 21.26 3.16 1.48
CA ASN A 2 20.40 3.03 2.64
C ASN A 2 19.03 2.47 2.30
N SER A 3 18.52 2.80 1.13
CA SER A 3 17.21 2.28 0.75
C SER A 3 17.25 0.77 0.60
N GLN A 4 18.37 0.22 0.18
CA GLN A 4 18.52 -1.22 0.10
C GLN A 4 18.52 -1.86 1.47
N SER A 5 19.17 -1.21 2.44
CA SER A 5 19.18 -1.71 3.79
C SER A 5 17.78 -1.77 4.37
N ASP A 6 17.00 -0.70 4.12
CA ASP A 6 15.62 -0.66 4.60
C ASP A 6 14.79 -1.77 3.99
N VAL A 7 14.95 -2.00 2.70
CA VAL A 7 14.21 -3.05 2.01
C VAL A 7 14.59 -4.41 2.55
N SER A 8 15.88 -4.66 2.77
CA SER A 8 16.31 -5.97 3.22
C SER A 8 15.89 -6.27 4.65
N LEU A 9 15.61 -5.25 5.45
CA LEU A 9 15.11 -5.46 6.81
C LEU A 9 13.62 -5.76 6.84
N ARG A 10 12.94 -5.53 5.72
CA ARG A 10 11.50 -5.72 5.67
C ARG A 10 11.17 -7.16 5.30
N HIS A 11 10.28 -7.75 6.10
CA HIS A 11 9.83 -9.12 5.80
C HIS A 11 9.16 -9.17 4.43
N PRO A 12 9.33 -10.27 3.66
CA PRO A 12 8.73 -10.37 2.32
C PRO A 12 7.22 -10.10 2.28
N SER A 13 6.50 -10.44 3.35
CA SER A 13 5.06 -10.18 3.39
C SER A 13 4.77 -8.68 3.38
N TRP A 14 5.50 -7.91 4.18
CA TRP A 14 5.35 -6.47 4.19
C TRP A 14 5.76 -5.87 2.86
N GLU A 15 6.83 -6.41 2.29
CA GLU A 15 7.33 -5.92 1.01
C GLU A 15 6.32 -6.13 -0.10
N ALA A 16 5.64 -7.28 -0.11
CA ALA A 16 4.63 -7.56 -1.11
C ALA A 16 3.47 -6.58 -1.01
N LEU A 17 3.03 -6.28 0.21
CA LEU A 17 1.97 -5.31 0.41
C LEU A 17 2.41 -3.92 -0.02
N TRP A 18 3.64 -3.56 0.30
CA TRP A 18 4.19 -2.26 -0.11
C TRP A 18 4.19 -2.12 -1.62
N GLN A 19 4.67 -3.15 -2.32
CA GLN A 19 4.74 -3.10 -3.78
C GLN A 19 3.35 -3.07 -4.41
N TYR A 20 2.39 -3.76 -3.81
CA TYR A 20 1.02 -3.72 -4.29
C TYR A 20 0.45 -2.30 -4.22
N LEU A 21 0.64 -1.64 -3.09
CA LEU A 21 0.15 -0.28 -2.92
C LEU A 21 0.90 0.73 -3.81
N GLU A 22 2.22 0.55 -3.95
CA GLU A 22 3.01 1.40 -4.84
C GLU A 22 2.57 1.23 -6.28
N ALA A 23 2.27 -0.01 -6.68
CA ALA A 23 1.81 -0.25 -8.05
C ALA A 23 0.48 0.42 -8.32
N LYS A 24 -0.34 0.58 -7.30
CA LYS A 24 -1.59 1.33 -7.44
C LYS A 24 -1.35 2.84 -7.46
N ARG A 25 -0.37 3.30 -6.69
CA ARG A 25 -0.12 4.73 -6.57
C ARG A 25 0.53 5.32 -7.83
N GLN A 26 1.41 4.55 -8.47
CA GLN A 26 2.16 5.07 -9.62
C GLN A 26 1.28 5.56 -10.77
N PRO A 27 0.29 4.77 -11.23
CA PRO A 27 -0.56 5.28 -12.31
C PRO A 27 -1.34 6.53 -11.93
N VAL A 28 -1.74 6.62 -10.66
CA VAL A 28 -2.46 7.80 -10.19
C VAL A 28 -1.56 9.03 -10.25
N GLU A 29 -0.31 8.89 -9.77
CA GLU A 29 0.65 9.99 -9.83
C GLU A 29 0.95 10.40 -11.26
N ASP A 30 1.11 9.41 -12.15
CA ASP A 30 1.38 9.71 -13.55
C ASP A 30 0.23 10.44 -14.20
N GLU A 31 -0.99 10.04 -13.89
CA GLU A 31 -2.17 10.67 -14.47
C GLU A 31 -2.32 12.11 -13.97
N ILE A 32 -2.05 12.33 -12.68
CA ILE A 32 -2.08 13.67 -12.13
C ILE A 32 -1.05 14.56 -12.83
N ARG A 33 0.14 14.02 -13.04
CA ARG A 33 1.23 14.77 -13.65
C ARG A 33 0.93 15.17 -15.08
N ARG A 34 0.23 14.29 -15.81
CA ARG A 34 -0.11 14.54 -17.21
C ARG A 34 -1.46 15.25 -17.38
N TYR A 35 -2.14 15.50 -16.31
CA TYR A 35 -3.46 16.12 -16.39
C TYR A 35 -3.36 17.55 -16.91
N PRO A 36 -4.20 17.93 -17.89
CA PRO A 36 -4.19 19.33 -18.33
C PRO A 36 -4.63 20.23 -17.18
N ALA A 37 -4.27 21.51 -17.26
CA ALA A 37 -4.54 22.43 -16.17
C ALA A 37 -6.00 22.36 -15.76
N PRO A 38 -6.32 21.95 -14.53
CA PRO A 38 -7.71 21.80 -14.13
C PRO A 38 -8.35 23.14 -13.81
N ILE A 39 -9.65 23.21 -14.02
CA ILE A 39 -10.43 24.37 -13.60
C ILE A 39 -10.77 24.15 -12.14
N ALA A 40 -10.30 25.05 -11.30
CA ALA A 40 -10.45 24.89 -9.86
C ALA A 40 -11.90 24.70 -9.47
N GLY A 41 -12.16 23.67 -8.68
CA GLY A 41 -13.47 23.38 -8.12
C GLY A 41 -14.46 22.74 -9.07
N CYS A 42 -14.09 22.60 -10.35
CA CYS A 42 -15.04 22.07 -11.33
C CYS A 42 -14.64 20.73 -11.91
N ASP A 43 -13.42 20.26 -11.63
CA ASP A 43 -12.94 19.02 -12.23
C ASP A 43 -13.03 17.89 -11.23
N ALA A 44 -14.15 17.17 -11.29
CA ALA A 44 -14.40 16.08 -10.36
C ALA A 44 -13.40 14.93 -10.53
N HIS A 45 -12.98 14.66 -11.78
CA HIS A 45 -12.04 13.58 -12.00
C HIS A 45 -10.66 13.90 -11.41
N PHE A 46 -10.20 15.13 -11.59
CA PHE A 46 -8.94 15.54 -11.02
C PHE A 46 -8.96 15.45 -9.50
N ASN A 47 -10.06 15.90 -8.90
CA ASN A 47 -10.21 15.81 -7.45
C ASN A 47 -10.22 14.35 -6.99
N TYR A 48 -10.84 13.46 -7.76
CA TYR A 48 -10.83 12.04 -7.46
C TYR A 48 -9.39 11.49 -7.46
N LEU A 49 -8.58 11.89 -8.43
CA LEU A 49 -7.20 11.46 -8.50
C LEU A 49 -6.39 11.93 -7.29
N LEU A 50 -6.62 13.17 -6.88
CA LEU A 50 -5.94 13.70 -5.69
C LEU A 50 -6.33 12.94 -4.44
N GLU A 51 -7.59 12.57 -4.31
CA GLU A 51 -8.06 11.80 -3.18
C GLU A 51 -7.45 10.39 -3.18
N GLN A 52 -7.36 9.77 -4.36
CA GLN A 52 -6.74 8.46 -4.48
C GLN A 52 -5.27 8.51 -4.08
N ARG A 53 -4.56 9.54 -4.54
CA ARG A 53 -3.15 9.70 -4.18
C ARG A 53 -2.99 9.85 -2.67
N THR A 54 -3.82 10.67 -2.06
CA THR A 54 -3.76 10.88 -0.62
C THR A 54 -4.03 9.59 0.15
N ALA A 55 -5.07 8.86 -0.27
CA ALA A 55 -5.42 7.62 0.41
C ALA A 55 -4.29 6.59 0.32
N LEU A 56 -3.71 6.43 -0.85
CA LEU A 56 -2.64 5.45 -1.05
C LEU A 56 -1.38 5.86 -0.29
N SER A 57 -1.04 7.15 -0.30
CA SER A 57 0.12 7.62 0.46
C SER A 57 -0.06 7.39 1.95
N ARG A 58 -1.26 7.63 2.44
CA ARG A 58 -1.57 7.40 3.85
C ARG A 58 -1.46 5.93 4.21
N GLU A 59 -1.92 5.04 3.31
CA GLU A 59 -1.81 3.61 3.55
C GLU A 59 -0.37 3.13 3.57
N LEU A 60 0.48 3.70 2.72
CA LEU A 60 1.89 3.33 2.72
C LEU A 60 2.57 3.74 4.03
N VAL A 61 2.23 4.91 4.55
CA VAL A 61 2.75 5.34 5.85
C VAL A 61 2.27 4.41 6.95
N ARG A 62 1.00 4.04 6.92
CA ARG A 62 0.41 3.13 7.91
C ARG A 62 1.07 1.76 7.86
N LEU A 63 1.33 1.27 6.64
CA LEU A 63 2.00 -0.02 6.46
C LEU A 63 3.41 0.02 7.03
N ASP A 64 4.14 1.08 6.76
CA ASP A 64 5.49 1.21 7.26
C ASP A 64 5.51 1.21 8.79
N ALA A 65 4.60 1.95 9.40
CA ALA A 65 4.52 1.99 10.86
C ALA A 65 4.19 0.61 11.43
N ALA A 66 3.26 -0.10 10.81
CA ALA A 66 2.89 -1.43 11.28
C ALA A 66 4.04 -2.41 11.17
N SER A 67 4.80 -2.33 10.08
CA SER A 67 5.91 -3.24 9.88
C SER A 67 7.01 -3.02 10.91
N LYS A 68 7.20 -1.79 11.34
CA LYS A 68 8.22 -1.47 12.32
C LYS A 68 7.81 -1.83 13.73
N ALA A 69 6.51 -1.84 14.00
CA ALA A 69 5.99 -2.13 15.33
C ALA A 69 5.95 -3.64 15.62
N ALA A 70 5.81 -4.46 14.60
CA ALA A 70 5.68 -5.90 14.79
C ALA A 70 7.06 -6.54 14.82
N VAL A 71 7.48 -7.01 16.00
CA VAL A 71 8.85 -7.50 16.18
C VAL A 71 8.96 -9.01 16.19
N SER A 72 7.89 -9.74 16.46
CA SER A 72 7.91 -11.20 16.45
C SER A 72 7.10 -11.74 15.29
N GLY A 73 7.32 -13.02 14.97
CA GLY A 73 6.57 -13.66 13.91
C GLY A 73 5.07 -13.67 14.17
N ALA A 74 4.69 -13.94 15.42
CA ALA A 74 3.28 -13.96 15.79
C ALA A 74 2.66 -12.57 15.67
N GLU A 75 3.39 -11.56 16.13
CA GLU A 75 2.92 -10.18 16.01
C GLU A 75 2.80 -9.76 14.56
N ARG A 76 3.76 -10.19 13.74
CA ARG A 76 3.73 -9.87 12.32
C ARG A 76 2.50 -10.44 11.63
N CYS A 77 2.18 -11.69 11.91
CA CYS A 77 1.01 -12.31 11.31
C CYS A 77 -0.28 -11.59 11.68
N LYS A 78 -0.39 -11.23 12.94
CA LYS A 78 -1.57 -10.51 13.40
C LYS A 78 -1.65 -9.12 12.80
N ALA A 79 -0.51 -8.44 12.73
CA ALA A 79 -0.45 -7.08 12.19
C ALA A 79 -0.79 -7.07 10.71
N ILE A 80 -0.27 -8.03 9.95
CA ILE A 80 -0.56 -8.12 8.53
C ILE A 80 -2.04 -8.37 8.30
N GLU A 81 -2.61 -9.32 9.03
CA GLU A 81 -4.03 -9.63 8.89
C GLU A 81 -4.89 -8.42 9.26
N SER A 82 -4.53 -7.74 10.32
CA SER A 82 -5.24 -6.55 10.74
C SER A 82 -5.15 -5.44 9.69
N PHE A 83 -3.96 -5.28 9.11
CA PHE A 83 -3.76 -4.25 8.09
C PHE A 83 -4.62 -4.54 6.85
N ILE A 84 -4.59 -5.79 6.38
CA ILE A 84 -5.36 -6.16 5.20
C ILE A 84 -6.84 -5.95 5.44
N ARG A 85 -7.31 -6.34 6.63
CA ARG A 85 -8.73 -6.23 6.96
C ARG A 85 -9.20 -4.79 7.04
N SER A 86 -8.33 -3.90 7.50
CA SER A 86 -8.72 -2.51 7.72
C SER A 86 -8.38 -1.59 6.56
N SER A 87 -7.69 -2.09 5.53
CA SER A 87 -7.25 -1.22 4.45
C SER A 87 -8.32 -1.08 3.38
N ALA A 88 -8.67 0.16 3.06
CA ALA A 88 -9.61 0.45 2.00
C ALA A 88 -8.96 0.33 0.62
N CYS A 89 -7.64 0.26 0.57
CA CYS A 89 -6.90 0.25 -0.69
C CYS A 89 -6.56 -1.15 -1.17
N ILE A 90 -6.82 -2.18 -0.37
CA ILE A 90 -6.55 -3.57 -0.74
C ILE A 90 -7.87 -4.23 -1.05
N ASP A 91 -8.03 -4.70 -2.31
CA ASP A 91 -9.28 -5.33 -2.69
C ASP A 91 -9.33 -6.78 -2.21
N ALA A 92 -10.55 -7.33 -2.19
CA ALA A 92 -10.78 -8.66 -1.65
C ALA A 92 -10.06 -9.75 -2.43
N GLU A 93 -9.93 -9.56 -3.73
CA GLU A 93 -9.27 -10.55 -4.57
C GLU A 93 -7.78 -10.65 -4.23
N TYR A 94 -7.12 -9.51 -4.09
CA TYR A 94 -5.71 -9.53 -3.72
C TYR A 94 -5.54 -10.10 -2.32
N ALA A 95 -6.41 -9.73 -1.39
CA ALA A 95 -6.34 -10.23 -0.02
C ALA A 95 -6.44 -11.76 0.01
N ALA A 96 -7.35 -12.32 -0.78
CA ALA A 96 -7.51 -13.76 -0.83
C ALA A 96 -6.26 -14.44 -1.38
N ARG A 97 -5.69 -13.88 -2.44
CA ARG A 97 -4.47 -14.46 -3.03
C ARG A 97 -3.29 -14.34 -2.09
N PHE A 98 -3.19 -13.23 -1.39
CA PHE A 98 -2.12 -13.02 -0.43
C PHE A 98 -2.18 -14.05 0.69
N ARG A 99 -3.39 -14.28 1.21
CA ARG A 99 -3.57 -15.25 2.29
C ARG A 99 -3.27 -16.66 1.83
N ALA A 100 -3.67 -17.01 0.60
CA ALA A 100 -3.38 -18.33 0.05
C ALA A 100 -1.88 -18.54 -0.13
N ALA A 101 -1.17 -17.53 -0.61
CA ALA A 101 0.26 -17.64 -0.79
C ALA A 101 0.99 -17.78 0.54
N SER A 102 0.52 -17.07 1.56
CA SER A 102 1.11 -17.17 2.90
C SER A 102 0.95 -18.56 3.48
N LYS A 103 -0.22 -19.15 3.28
CA LYS A 103 -0.45 -20.53 3.77
C LYS A 103 0.41 -21.53 3.05
N SER A 104 0.57 -21.34 1.73
CA SER A 104 1.40 -22.26 0.95
C SER A 104 2.85 -22.21 1.38
N SER A 105 3.33 -21.03 1.76
CA SER A 105 4.72 -20.87 2.17
C SER A 105 4.99 -21.40 3.56
N GLY A 106 3.95 -21.42 4.35
CA GLY A 106 4.08 -21.82 5.72
C GLY A 106 4.17 -23.28 5.92
#